data_8d28caab30d51505d8ee06a204499981
#
_entry.id   8d28caab30d51505d8ee06a204499981
#
_cell.length_a   1.000
_cell.length_b   1.000
_cell.length_c   1.000
_cell.angle_alpha   90.00
_cell.angle_beta   90.00
_cell.angle_gamma   90.00
#
_symmetry.space_group_name_H-M   'P 1'
#
loop_
_entity.id
_entity.type
_entity.pdbx_description
1 polymer ?
#
loop_
_entity_poly.entity_id
_entity_poly.type
_entity_poly.pdbx_seq_one_letter_code
_entity_poly.pdbx_strand_id
1 'polypeptide(L)'
;MMRIDPGDVPTARARTGRIWHGGGETNVAEGLAYCFGLRTAVVTALVDDGIGRNIENQLREAGVDTAHIVWFNTAGKGRFSTDAKGTLCNGINFTWSGKGVLPSVTEYYRAHTAIRELKPGDFDWDGLFAQGVRWFHTGGIYTLISPTSGAAAIEAMESAGRAGTFRSFDLNYRSKVEPDKERAREQNRRIVALTDFLVGNQSDFDDALGETCRKVGKDEPFEVWLDAYSELLRNVAAKYPNLKLIGTQLRAALSADRINWGAVLYDTAEDRIHLAAVRENVEIADRTGGGDSFASGVAAALLKGKSLEDAVQWGAAHGICVQETPG
;
A
#
# COMPACT_ATOMS: atom_id res chain seq x y z
N MET A 1 -9.47 7.20 1.80
CA MET A 1 -10.70 7.22 0.96
C MET A 1 -11.78 6.37 1.61
N MET A 2 -13.07 6.60 1.25
CA MET A 2 -14.17 5.73 1.67
C MET A 2 -14.32 4.59 0.67
N ARG A 3 -14.43 3.36 1.17
CA ARG A 3 -14.72 2.17 0.39
C ARG A 3 -16.16 1.71 0.64
N ILE A 4 -16.88 1.44 -0.43
CA ILE A 4 -18.24 0.88 -0.36
C ILE A 4 -18.18 -0.53 -0.92
N ASP A 5 -18.51 -1.50 -0.08
CA ASP A 5 -18.57 -2.91 -0.42
C ASP A 5 -20.04 -3.31 -0.58
N PRO A 6 -20.48 -3.66 -1.80
CA PRO A 6 -21.86 -4.05 -2.07
C PRO A 6 -22.21 -5.48 -1.60
N GLY A 7 -21.23 -6.22 -1.02
CA GLY A 7 -21.41 -7.60 -0.59
C GLY A 7 -21.48 -8.58 -1.78
N ASP A 8 -22.45 -9.48 -1.75
CA ASP A 8 -22.56 -10.60 -2.72
C ASP A 8 -23.13 -10.21 -4.09
N VAL A 9 -23.50 -8.95 -4.30
CA VAL A 9 -24.12 -8.49 -5.55
C VAL A 9 -23.20 -7.50 -6.29
N PRO A 10 -23.19 -7.55 -7.63
CA PRO A 10 -22.46 -6.56 -8.43
C PRO A 10 -22.91 -5.14 -8.11
N THR A 11 -21.99 -4.18 -8.14
CA THR A 11 -22.23 -2.75 -7.82
C THR A 11 -23.47 -2.20 -8.54
N ALA A 12 -23.65 -2.51 -9.82
CA ALA A 12 -24.80 -2.05 -10.62
C ALA A 12 -26.19 -2.53 -10.11
N ARG A 13 -26.22 -3.53 -9.24
CA ARG A 13 -27.46 -4.08 -8.67
C ARG A 13 -27.58 -3.85 -7.17
N ALA A 14 -26.53 -3.34 -6.53
CA ALA A 14 -26.50 -3.10 -5.09
C ALA A 14 -27.54 -2.05 -4.68
N ARG A 15 -28.22 -2.29 -3.57
CA ARG A 15 -29.14 -1.35 -2.92
C ARG A 15 -28.68 -0.97 -1.52
N THR A 16 -27.69 -1.68 -0.99
CA THR A 16 -27.03 -1.47 0.30
C THR A 16 -25.54 -1.76 0.13
N GLY A 17 -24.73 -1.30 1.06
CA GLY A 17 -23.30 -1.59 1.09
C GLY A 17 -22.73 -1.35 2.46
N ARG A 18 -21.67 -2.08 2.79
CA ARG A 18 -20.84 -1.82 3.96
C ARG A 18 -19.90 -0.68 3.63
N ILE A 19 -19.62 0.17 4.63
CA ILE A 19 -18.75 1.34 4.48
C ILE A 19 -17.49 1.09 5.30
N TRP A 20 -16.35 1.14 4.62
CA TRP A 20 -15.03 1.00 5.20
C TRP A 20 -14.16 2.22 4.83
N HIS A 21 -13.14 2.52 5.60
CA HIS A 21 -12.06 3.33 5.06
C HIS A 21 -11.19 2.46 4.13
N GLY A 22 -10.29 3.08 3.38
CA GLY A 22 -9.34 2.38 2.54
C GLY A 22 -8.23 3.31 2.06
N GLY A 23 -7.15 2.69 1.65
CA GLY A 23 -5.91 3.33 1.20
C GLY A 23 -4.73 2.51 1.65
N GLY A 24 -3.73 2.28 0.79
CA GLY A 24 -2.60 1.41 1.13
C GLY A 24 -1.92 1.81 2.43
N GLU A 25 -1.59 3.07 2.56
CA GLU A 25 -0.90 3.62 3.74
C GLU A 25 -1.77 3.54 5.00
N THR A 26 -3.08 3.79 4.88
CA THR A 26 -4.01 3.67 6.01
C THR A 26 -4.20 2.22 6.43
N ASN A 27 -4.27 1.29 5.47
CA ASN A 27 -4.35 -0.16 5.76
C ASN A 27 -3.09 -0.65 6.49
N VAL A 28 -1.90 -0.17 6.09
CA VAL A 28 -0.64 -0.49 6.80
C VAL A 28 -0.65 0.07 8.22
N ALA A 29 -1.07 1.33 8.39
CA ALA A 29 -1.12 1.98 9.71
C ALA A 29 -2.12 1.29 10.64
N GLU A 30 -3.30 0.94 10.14
CA GLU A 30 -4.32 0.19 10.87
C GLU A 30 -3.83 -1.20 11.27
N GLY A 31 -3.27 -1.96 10.33
CA GLY A 31 -2.72 -3.29 10.63
C GLY A 31 -1.68 -3.24 11.74
N LEU A 32 -0.78 -2.24 11.71
CA LEU A 32 0.22 -2.03 12.75
C LEU A 32 -0.40 -1.65 14.11
N ALA A 33 -1.43 -0.80 14.11
CA ALA A 33 -2.10 -0.37 15.36
C ALA A 33 -3.00 -1.48 15.92
N TYR A 34 -3.99 -1.88 15.15
CA TYR A 34 -5.06 -2.77 15.59
C TYR A 34 -4.57 -4.20 15.82
N CYS A 35 -3.85 -4.77 14.84
CA CYS A 35 -3.42 -6.18 14.92
C CYS A 35 -2.15 -6.36 15.76
N PHE A 36 -1.22 -5.39 15.74
CA PHE A 36 0.09 -5.57 16.38
C PHE A 36 0.33 -4.67 17.59
N GLY A 37 -0.61 -3.78 17.94
CA GLY A 37 -0.54 -2.90 19.11
C GLY A 37 0.60 -1.88 19.07
N LEU A 38 1.01 -1.44 17.88
CA LEU A 38 2.02 -0.42 17.69
C LEU A 38 1.39 0.97 17.59
N ARG A 39 2.09 2.00 18.05
CA ARG A 39 1.66 3.39 17.86
C ARG A 39 1.90 3.78 16.40
N THR A 40 0.84 4.20 15.72
CA THR A 40 0.86 4.61 14.33
C THR A 40 0.17 5.95 14.13
N ALA A 41 0.55 6.66 13.09
CA ALA A 41 -0.12 7.88 12.64
C ALA A 41 -0.25 7.87 11.13
N VAL A 42 -1.21 8.63 10.60
CA VAL A 42 -1.33 8.87 9.16
C VAL A 42 -1.14 10.35 8.86
N VAL A 43 -0.36 10.65 7.82
CA VAL A 43 -0.30 11.98 7.20
C VAL A 43 -1.06 11.90 5.89
N THR A 44 -2.19 12.60 5.81
CA THR A 44 -3.07 12.60 4.63
C THR A 44 -3.84 13.91 4.55
N ALA A 45 -4.62 14.09 3.49
CA ALA A 45 -5.53 15.23 3.38
C ALA A 45 -6.96 14.78 3.11
N LEU A 46 -7.89 15.36 3.82
CA LEU A 46 -9.33 15.12 3.70
C LEU A 46 -10.10 16.45 3.59
N VAL A 47 -11.27 16.40 2.97
CA VAL A 47 -12.25 17.48 3.04
C VAL A 47 -13.03 17.33 4.34
N ASP A 48 -13.23 18.44 5.05
CA ASP A 48 -13.99 18.50 6.30
C ASP A 48 -15.51 18.46 6.02
N ASP A 49 -15.97 17.25 5.71
CA ASP A 49 -17.37 16.90 5.49
C ASP A 49 -17.71 15.58 6.18
N GLY A 50 -18.94 15.10 6.03
CA GLY A 50 -19.40 13.86 6.66
C GLY A 50 -18.60 12.62 6.21
N ILE A 51 -18.08 12.59 4.97
CA ILE A 51 -17.25 11.49 4.44
C ILE A 51 -15.87 11.53 5.09
N GLY A 52 -15.21 12.70 5.12
CA GLY A 52 -13.91 12.87 5.75
C GLY A 52 -13.92 12.51 7.23
N ARG A 53 -14.96 12.95 7.95
CA ARG A 53 -15.13 12.63 9.37
C ARG A 53 -15.42 11.15 9.62
N ASN A 54 -16.14 10.49 8.72
CA ASN A 54 -16.35 9.04 8.81
C ASN A 54 -15.03 8.28 8.63
N ILE A 55 -14.19 8.67 7.67
CA ILE A 55 -12.86 8.08 7.47
C ILE A 55 -12.00 8.29 8.72
N GLU A 56 -11.94 9.51 9.27
CA GLU A 56 -11.19 9.81 10.49
C GLU A 56 -11.64 8.93 11.66
N ASN A 57 -12.95 8.80 11.87
CA ASN A 57 -13.51 8.03 12.97
C ASN A 57 -13.10 6.55 12.88
N GLN A 58 -13.18 5.94 11.69
CA GLN A 58 -12.77 4.54 11.51
C GLN A 58 -11.27 4.35 11.78
N LEU A 59 -10.41 5.27 11.35
CA LEU A 59 -8.97 5.23 11.66
C LEU A 59 -8.71 5.33 13.16
N ARG A 60 -9.45 6.22 13.86
CA ARG A 60 -9.33 6.36 15.33
C ARG A 60 -9.85 5.12 16.08
N GLU A 61 -10.92 4.51 15.60
CA GLU A 61 -11.45 3.24 16.15
C GLU A 61 -10.40 2.12 16.02
N ALA A 62 -9.61 2.11 14.96
CA ALA A 62 -8.50 1.19 14.78
C ALA A 62 -7.23 1.56 15.60
N GLY A 63 -7.22 2.66 16.32
CA GLY A 63 -6.10 3.12 17.14
C GLY A 63 -5.03 3.92 16.41
N VAL A 64 -5.33 4.39 15.20
CA VAL A 64 -4.42 5.22 14.41
C VAL A 64 -4.52 6.69 14.83
N ASP A 65 -3.39 7.35 15.06
CA ASP A 65 -3.34 8.79 15.32
C ASP A 65 -3.68 9.58 14.06
N THR A 66 -4.69 10.42 14.15
CA THR A 66 -5.23 11.26 13.06
C THR A 66 -4.86 12.74 13.19
N ALA A 67 -4.02 13.11 14.15
CA ALA A 67 -3.64 14.52 14.41
C ALA A 67 -2.94 15.19 13.23
N HIS A 68 -2.37 14.39 12.31
CA HIS A 68 -1.63 14.86 11.14
C HIS A 68 -2.46 14.88 9.84
N ILE A 69 -3.79 14.79 9.94
CA ILE A 69 -4.67 14.98 8.79
C ILE A 69 -4.74 16.47 8.44
N VAL A 70 -4.42 16.79 7.18
CA VAL A 70 -4.59 18.13 6.62
C VAL A 70 -6.05 18.29 6.17
N TRP A 71 -6.77 19.21 6.80
CA TRP A 71 -8.19 19.41 6.52
C TRP A 71 -8.44 20.55 5.54
N PHE A 72 -9.08 20.23 4.42
CA PHE A 72 -9.59 21.21 3.47
C PHE A 72 -11.03 21.60 3.85
N ASN A 73 -11.24 22.88 4.16
CA ASN A 73 -12.51 23.38 4.64
C ASN A 73 -13.42 23.80 3.47
N THR A 74 -14.63 23.26 3.43
CA THR A 74 -15.65 23.61 2.43
C THR A 74 -16.16 25.05 2.56
N ALA A 75 -15.99 25.70 3.73
CA ALA A 75 -16.43 27.08 3.98
C ALA A 75 -15.41 28.15 3.53
N GLY A 76 -14.32 27.77 2.88
CA GLY A 76 -13.28 28.70 2.41
C GLY A 76 -12.49 29.40 3.50
N LYS A 77 -12.54 28.90 4.74
CA LYS A 77 -11.85 29.46 5.90
C LYS A 77 -10.73 28.51 6.35
N GLY A 78 -9.51 29.00 6.38
CA GLY A 78 -8.36 28.26 6.88
C GLY A 78 -7.20 28.18 5.89
N ARG A 79 -6.07 27.59 6.33
CA ARG A 79 -4.85 27.47 5.54
C ARG A 79 -5.06 26.64 4.25
N PHE A 80 -5.93 25.63 4.33
CA PHE A 80 -6.31 24.78 3.23
C PHE A 80 -7.82 24.94 3.01
N SER A 81 -8.21 25.75 2.04
CA SER A 81 -9.61 25.88 1.62
C SER A 81 -9.83 25.12 0.33
N THR A 82 -11.04 24.59 0.13
CA THR A 82 -11.46 24.16 -1.21
C THR A 82 -11.42 25.37 -2.14
N ASP A 83 -11.29 25.14 -3.43
CA ASP A 83 -11.44 26.21 -4.40
C ASP A 83 -12.82 26.88 -4.24
N ALA A 84 -12.96 28.09 -4.77
CA ALA A 84 -14.22 28.90 -4.67
C ALA A 84 -15.46 28.17 -5.21
N LYS A 85 -15.28 27.02 -5.89
CA LYS A 85 -16.34 26.20 -6.47
C LYS A 85 -16.67 24.95 -5.64
N GLY A 86 -15.90 24.67 -4.56
CA GLY A 86 -16.09 23.48 -3.72
C GLY A 86 -15.90 22.16 -4.48
N THR A 87 -14.95 22.12 -5.43
CA THR A 87 -14.74 20.95 -6.30
C THR A 87 -13.94 19.82 -5.64
N LEU A 88 -13.21 20.11 -4.53
CA LEU A 88 -12.48 19.08 -3.80
C LEU A 88 -13.44 18.14 -3.07
N CYS A 89 -13.08 16.87 -3.05
CA CYS A 89 -13.87 15.82 -2.41
C CYS A 89 -12.98 14.83 -1.65
N ASN A 90 -13.59 13.98 -0.86
CA ASN A 90 -12.97 12.77 -0.34
C ASN A 90 -13.10 11.65 -1.39
N GLY A 91 -12.04 10.85 -1.56
CA GLY A 91 -12.06 9.75 -2.52
C GLY A 91 -13.05 8.66 -2.10
N ILE A 92 -13.77 8.10 -3.07
CA ILE A 92 -14.69 6.98 -2.88
C ILE A 92 -14.33 5.87 -3.86
N ASN A 93 -14.46 4.63 -3.44
CA ASN A 93 -14.48 3.50 -4.36
C ASN A 93 -15.62 2.54 -4.03
N PHE A 94 -16.08 1.85 -5.06
CA PHE A 94 -16.96 0.71 -4.95
C PHE A 94 -16.16 -0.53 -5.30
N THR A 95 -16.02 -1.46 -4.37
CA THR A 95 -15.28 -2.70 -4.60
C THR A 95 -16.17 -3.90 -4.37
N TRP A 96 -16.51 -4.55 -5.45
CA TRP A 96 -17.17 -5.87 -5.44
C TRP A 96 -16.10 -6.95 -5.59
N SER A 97 -16.01 -7.87 -4.63
CA SER A 97 -14.96 -8.89 -4.57
C SER A 97 -15.06 -9.95 -5.65
N GLY A 98 -16.18 -10.00 -6.38
CA GLY A 98 -16.46 -11.07 -7.35
C GLY A 98 -16.91 -12.35 -6.66
N LYS A 99 -17.24 -13.38 -7.45
CA LYS A 99 -17.62 -14.70 -6.93
C LYS A 99 -17.40 -15.78 -7.98
N GLY A 100 -16.71 -16.85 -7.62
CA GLY A 100 -16.44 -17.98 -8.51
C GLY A 100 -15.75 -17.55 -9.80
N VAL A 101 -16.44 -17.65 -10.94
CA VAL A 101 -15.91 -17.23 -12.26
C VAL A 101 -16.03 -15.73 -12.53
N LEU A 102 -16.82 -15.00 -11.75
CA LEU A 102 -17.01 -13.56 -11.93
C LEU A 102 -15.89 -12.80 -11.23
N PRO A 103 -15.09 -12.02 -11.97
CA PRO A 103 -13.93 -11.34 -11.41
C PRO A 103 -14.34 -10.20 -10.48
N SER A 104 -13.43 -9.86 -9.56
CA SER A 104 -13.52 -8.65 -8.74
C SER A 104 -13.51 -7.39 -9.62
N VAL A 105 -14.35 -6.41 -9.25
CA VAL A 105 -14.43 -5.12 -9.94
C VAL A 105 -14.34 -3.99 -8.93
N THR A 106 -13.43 -3.04 -9.18
CA THR A 106 -13.34 -1.79 -8.40
C THR A 106 -13.52 -0.58 -9.30
N GLU A 107 -14.43 0.28 -8.89
CA GLU A 107 -14.70 1.58 -9.51
C GLU A 107 -14.23 2.69 -8.58
N TYR A 108 -13.42 3.63 -9.09
CA TYR A 108 -12.80 4.68 -8.31
C TYR A 108 -13.30 6.07 -8.67
N TYR A 109 -13.66 6.85 -7.66
CA TYR A 109 -14.02 8.25 -7.76
C TYR A 109 -13.01 9.08 -6.96
N ARG A 110 -11.91 9.50 -7.60
CA ARG A 110 -10.78 10.17 -6.94
C ARG A 110 -10.12 11.29 -7.75
N ALA A 111 -10.83 11.86 -8.74
CA ALA A 111 -10.24 12.86 -9.63
C ALA A 111 -9.88 14.18 -8.91
N HIS A 112 -10.72 14.66 -8.00
CA HIS A 112 -10.57 15.94 -7.30
C HIS A 112 -10.44 15.74 -5.79
N THR A 113 -9.62 14.78 -5.38
CA THR A 113 -9.48 14.48 -3.95
C THR A 113 -8.48 15.42 -3.27
N ALA A 114 -8.76 15.80 -2.02
CA ALA A 114 -7.92 16.68 -1.22
C ALA A 114 -6.46 16.22 -1.15
N ILE A 115 -6.23 14.91 -1.09
CA ILE A 115 -4.87 14.34 -1.03
C ILE A 115 -3.99 14.67 -2.26
N ARG A 116 -4.60 14.96 -3.41
CA ARG A 116 -3.90 15.36 -4.64
C ARG A 116 -3.29 16.77 -4.56
N GLU A 117 -3.83 17.59 -3.67
CA GLU A 117 -3.44 18.99 -3.51
C GLU A 117 -2.22 19.17 -2.60
N LEU A 118 -1.81 18.12 -1.87
CA LEU A 118 -0.61 18.20 -1.06
C LEU A 118 0.64 18.38 -1.94
N LYS A 119 1.51 19.27 -1.49
CA LYS A 119 2.75 19.64 -2.16
C LYS A 119 3.87 19.79 -1.14
N PRO A 120 5.13 19.83 -1.56
CA PRO A 120 6.26 20.10 -0.68
C PRO A 120 6.04 21.37 0.16
N GLY A 121 6.40 21.30 1.45
CA GLY A 121 6.25 22.37 2.42
C GLY A 121 4.87 22.49 3.08
N ASP A 122 3.87 21.68 2.68
CA ASP A 122 2.55 21.69 3.31
C ASP A 122 2.55 21.00 4.67
N PHE A 123 3.53 20.13 4.93
CA PHE A 123 3.66 19.39 6.18
C PHE A 123 5.08 19.51 6.76
N ASP A 124 5.19 19.64 8.08
CA ASP A 124 6.46 19.65 8.81
C ASP A 124 6.98 18.23 9.06
N TRP A 125 7.61 17.65 8.05
CA TRP A 125 8.17 16.31 8.12
C TRP A 125 9.34 16.20 9.10
N ASP A 126 10.20 17.20 9.15
CA ASP A 126 11.35 17.20 10.07
C ASP A 126 10.89 17.22 11.53
N GLY A 127 9.87 18.04 11.85
CA GLY A 127 9.25 18.06 13.19
C GLY A 127 8.54 16.75 13.54
N LEU A 128 7.92 16.07 12.56
CA LEU A 128 7.31 14.75 12.79
C LEU A 128 8.38 13.70 13.09
N PHE A 129 9.39 13.56 12.22
CA PHE A 129 10.40 12.51 12.37
C PHE A 129 11.30 12.73 13.60
N ALA A 130 11.52 13.98 14.03
CA ALA A 130 12.22 14.31 15.28
C ALA A 130 11.55 13.74 16.54
N GLN A 131 10.27 13.34 16.47
CA GLN A 131 9.57 12.67 17.57
C GLN A 131 9.96 11.19 17.76
N GLY A 132 10.92 10.68 16.99
CA GLY A 132 11.42 9.31 17.09
C GLY A 132 10.60 8.30 16.29
N VAL A 133 10.08 8.69 15.14
CA VAL A 133 9.42 7.78 14.21
C VAL A 133 10.43 6.75 13.70
N ARG A 134 10.14 5.46 13.92
CA ARG A 134 11.06 4.37 13.55
C ARG A 134 10.83 3.83 12.15
N TRP A 135 9.61 3.98 11.62
CA TRP A 135 9.21 3.43 10.32
C TRP A 135 8.30 4.41 9.59
N PHE A 136 8.61 4.69 8.33
CA PHE A 136 7.77 5.46 7.42
C PHE A 136 7.39 4.61 6.22
N HIS A 137 6.10 4.64 5.83
CA HIS A 137 5.58 3.88 4.70
C HIS A 137 4.79 4.79 3.75
N THR A 138 4.99 4.62 2.45
CA THR A 138 4.17 5.22 1.40
C THR A 138 4.07 4.29 0.20
N GLY A 139 3.20 4.59 -0.76
CA GLY A 139 2.94 3.71 -1.89
C GLY A 139 2.78 4.43 -3.23
N GLY A 140 2.95 3.67 -4.31
CA GLY A 140 2.95 4.16 -5.70
C GLY A 140 1.63 4.78 -6.14
N ILE A 141 0.51 4.42 -5.51
CA ILE A 141 -0.76 5.09 -5.81
C ILE A 141 -0.67 6.57 -5.41
N TYR A 142 -0.23 6.88 -4.18
CA TYR A 142 -0.10 8.25 -3.72
C TYR A 142 0.92 9.04 -4.54
N THR A 143 2.08 8.46 -4.80
CA THR A 143 3.17 9.16 -5.50
C THR A 143 2.87 9.48 -6.96
N LEU A 144 1.87 8.83 -7.55
CA LEU A 144 1.49 8.96 -8.96
C LEU A 144 0.15 9.69 -9.19
N ILE A 145 -0.64 9.98 -8.15
CA ILE A 145 -1.97 10.63 -8.35
C ILE A 145 -1.87 12.08 -8.80
N SER A 146 -0.77 12.78 -8.52
CA SER A 146 -0.46 14.12 -9.04
C SER A 146 1.06 14.37 -9.02
N PRO A 147 1.57 15.33 -9.81
CA PRO A 147 2.98 15.71 -9.75
C PRO A 147 3.40 16.24 -8.37
N THR A 148 2.51 16.96 -7.69
CA THR A 148 2.77 17.54 -6.36
C THR A 148 2.80 16.47 -5.28
N SER A 149 1.93 15.46 -5.32
CA SER A 149 1.95 14.34 -4.37
C SER A 149 3.24 13.52 -4.48
N GLY A 150 3.73 13.29 -5.71
CA GLY A 150 5.01 12.65 -5.93
C GLY A 150 6.19 13.44 -5.35
N ALA A 151 6.17 14.76 -5.50
CA ALA A 151 7.20 15.64 -4.92
C ALA A 151 7.12 15.67 -3.39
N ALA A 152 5.92 15.73 -2.81
CA ALA A 152 5.70 15.69 -1.36
C ALA A 152 6.14 14.34 -0.75
N ALA A 153 5.93 13.24 -1.46
CA ALA A 153 6.42 11.93 -1.02
C ALA A 153 7.96 11.86 -1.00
N ILE A 154 8.63 12.45 -2.00
CA ILE A 154 10.10 12.53 -2.02
C ILE A 154 10.60 13.36 -0.82
N GLU A 155 10.01 14.53 -0.56
CA GLU A 155 10.33 15.36 0.60
C GLU A 155 10.21 14.57 1.91
N ALA A 156 9.11 13.82 2.09
CA ALA A 156 8.91 12.98 3.25
C ALA A 156 9.98 11.88 3.39
N MET A 157 10.31 11.19 2.28
CA MET A 157 11.33 10.14 2.26
C MET A 157 12.72 10.67 2.57
N GLU A 158 13.07 11.86 2.05
CA GLU A 158 14.34 12.52 2.35
C GLU A 158 14.44 12.94 3.81
N SER A 159 13.36 13.54 4.36
CA SER A 159 13.29 13.92 5.77
C SER A 159 13.39 12.71 6.69
N ALA A 160 12.64 11.62 6.38
CA ALA A 160 12.74 10.35 7.11
C ALA A 160 14.17 9.79 7.11
N GLY A 161 14.85 9.87 5.95
CA GLY A 161 16.24 9.43 5.82
C GLY A 161 17.21 10.26 6.68
N ARG A 162 17.06 11.58 6.72
CA ARG A 162 17.86 12.46 7.60
C ARG A 162 17.69 12.13 9.09
N ALA A 163 16.48 11.73 9.48
CA ALA A 163 16.16 11.34 10.85
C ALA A 163 16.57 9.89 11.20
N GLY A 164 17.06 9.10 10.25
CA GLY A 164 17.36 7.68 10.45
C GLY A 164 16.14 6.78 10.56
N THR A 165 14.97 7.26 10.14
CA THR A 165 13.72 6.49 10.05
C THR A 165 13.81 5.47 8.93
N PHE A 166 13.45 4.22 9.20
CA PHE A 166 13.41 3.16 8.19
C PHE A 166 12.25 3.40 7.21
N ARG A 167 12.53 3.36 5.91
CA ARG A 167 11.60 3.78 4.85
C ARG A 167 11.15 2.60 4.02
N SER A 168 9.85 2.39 3.93
CA SER A 168 9.25 1.37 3.06
C SER A 168 8.40 1.99 1.96
N PHE A 169 8.42 1.36 0.80
CA PHE A 169 7.67 1.76 -0.37
C PHE A 169 7.01 0.55 -1.04
N ASP A 170 5.69 0.61 -1.25
CA ASP A 170 4.96 -0.36 -2.06
C ASP A 170 4.77 0.20 -3.47
N LEU A 171 5.31 -0.47 -4.48
CA LEU A 171 5.19 -0.08 -5.88
C LEU A 171 3.75 0.09 -6.33
N ASN A 172 2.88 -0.82 -5.95
CA ASN A 172 1.41 -0.77 -6.07
C ASN A 172 0.91 -0.02 -7.33
N TYR A 173 1.51 -0.31 -8.48
CA TYR A 173 1.22 0.41 -9.71
C TYR A 173 -0.23 0.20 -10.17
N ARG A 174 -0.84 1.27 -10.65
CA ARG A 174 -2.19 1.25 -11.21
C ARG A 174 -2.26 2.11 -12.46
N SER A 175 -2.39 1.48 -13.63
CA SER A 175 -2.51 2.17 -14.93
C SER A 175 -3.69 3.15 -15.01
N LYS A 176 -4.74 2.96 -14.18
CA LYS A 176 -5.85 3.92 -14.05
C LYS A 176 -5.46 5.20 -13.30
N VAL A 177 -4.34 5.23 -12.58
CA VAL A 177 -3.80 6.41 -11.89
C VAL A 177 -2.83 7.14 -12.79
N GLU A 178 -1.87 6.42 -13.34
CA GLU A 178 -0.88 6.92 -14.29
C GLU A 178 -0.77 5.93 -15.45
N PRO A 179 -1.40 6.23 -16.60
CA PRO A 179 -1.36 5.36 -17.78
C PRO A 179 -0.01 5.37 -18.50
N ASP A 180 0.78 6.43 -18.33
CA ASP A 180 2.12 6.54 -18.92
C ASP A 180 3.12 5.79 -18.03
N LYS A 181 3.52 4.60 -18.48
CA LYS A 181 4.46 3.74 -17.75
C LYS A 181 5.84 4.37 -17.59
N GLU A 182 6.34 5.12 -18.58
CA GLU A 182 7.67 5.73 -18.47
C GLU A 182 7.68 6.84 -17.42
N ARG A 183 6.62 7.64 -17.36
CA ARG A 183 6.44 8.63 -16.30
C ARG A 183 6.32 7.98 -14.93
N ALA A 184 5.56 6.89 -14.83
CA ALA A 184 5.46 6.12 -13.59
C ALA A 184 6.83 5.56 -13.17
N ARG A 185 7.58 4.98 -14.10
CA ARG A 185 8.93 4.44 -13.87
C ARG A 185 9.91 5.52 -13.41
N GLU A 186 9.90 6.68 -14.06
CA GLU A 186 10.75 7.82 -13.68
C GLU A 186 10.49 8.23 -12.22
N GLN A 187 9.22 8.43 -11.86
CA GLN A 187 8.83 8.81 -10.50
C GLN A 187 9.19 7.73 -9.48
N ASN A 188 8.88 6.47 -9.77
CA ASN A 188 9.15 5.36 -8.86
C ASN A 188 10.65 5.13 -8.65
N ARG A 189 11.48 5.25 -9.69
CA ARG A 189 12.96 5.14 -9.56
C ARG A 189 13.52 6.16 -8.57
N ARG A 190 12.98 7.39 -8.55
CA ARG A 190 13.39 8.43 -7.60
C ARG A 190 13.02 8.06 -6.15
N ILE A 191 11.83 7.48 -5.93
CA ILE A 191 11.39 7.04 -4.60
C ILE A 191 12.17 5.80 -4.16
N VAL A 192 12.35 4.81 -5.04
CA VAL A 192 13.08 3.57 -4.72
C VAL A 192 14.53 3.84 -4.33
N ALA A 193 15.16 4.86 -4.94
CA ALA A 193 16.51 5.31 -4.55
C ALA A 193 16.60 5.87 -3.10
N LEU A 194 15.46 6.13 -2.46
CA LEU A 194 15.35 6.58 -1.08
C LEU A 194 14.81 5.50 -0.13
N THR A 195 14.49 4.31 -0.64
CA THR A 195 13.76 3.26 0.07
C THR A 195 14.72 2.26 0.73
N ASP A 196 14.39 1.81 1.93
CA ASP A 196 15.11 0.72 2.64
C ASP A 196 14.42 -0.64 2.42
N PHE A 197 13.07 -0.68 2.39
CA PHE A 197 12.27 -1.87 2.14
C PHE A 197 11.29 -1.63 0.99
N LEU A 198 11.50 -2.34 -0.12
CA LEU A 198 10.66 -2.26 -1.31
C LEU A 198 9.67 -3.43 -1.34
N VAL A 199 8.40 -3.13 -1.57
CA VAL A 199 7.33 -4.13 -1.75
C VAL A 199 6.75 -4.02 -3.15
N GLY A 200 6.41 -5.14 -3.76
CA GLY A 200 5.73 -5.19 -5.04
C GLY A 200 5.49 -6.62 -5.49
N ASN A 201 4.54 -6.82 -6.38
CA ASN A 201 4.38 -8.07 -7.09
C ASN A 201 5.14 -8.05 -8.42
N GLN A 202 5.22 -9.19 -9.10
CA GLN A 202 5.96 -9.33 -10.37
C GLN A 202 5.56 -8.27 -11.41
N SER A 203 4.25 -7.99 -11.55
CA SER A 203 3.78 -6.99 -12.52
C SER A 203 4.12 -5.56 -12.10
N ASP A 204 4.18 -5.29 -10.79
CA ASP A 204 4.59 -3.98 -10.30
C ASP A 204 6.06 -3.70 -10.62
N PHE A 205 6.95 -4.68 -10.47
CA PHE A 205 8.36 -4.52 -10.85
C PHE A 205 8.53 -4.21 -12.35
N ASP A 206 7.80 -4.91 -13.22
CA ASP A 206 7.84 -4.63 -14.67
C ASP A 206 7.21 -3.27 -14.98
N ASP A 207 5.97 -3.06 -14.58
CA ASP A 207 5.21 -1.87 -14.94
C ASP A 207 5.78 -0.59 -14.32
N ALA A 208 6.14 -0.64 -13.04
CA ALA A 208 6.54 0.53 -12.27
C ALA A 208 8.04 0.83 -12.25
N LEU A 209 8.91 -0.16 -12.54
CA LEU A 209 10.36 0.04 -12.58
C LEU A 209 11.00 -0.34 -13.92
N GLY A 210 10.32 -1.16 -14.72
CA GLY A 210 10.87 -1.74 -15.94
C GLY A 210 11.80 -2.92 -15.68
N GLU A 211 11.64 -3.57 -14.50
CA GLU A 211 12.42 -4.75 -14.11
C GLU A 211 11.61 -6.00 -14.37
N THR A 212 12.01 -6.76 -15.37
CA THR A 212 11.27 -7.93 -15.85
C THR A 212 11.78 -9.22 -15.20
N CYS A 213 10.85 -10.05 -14.76
CA CYS A 213 11.13 -11.45 -14.42
C CYS A 213 11.17 -12.30 -15.69
N ARG A 214 12.04 -13.31 -15.75
CA ARG A 214 11.94 -14.29 -16.84
C ARG A 214 10.57 -14.96 -16.81
N LYS A 215 10.02 -15.22 -17.99
CA LYS A 215 8.71 -15.84 -18.10
C LYS A 215 8.77 -17.28 -17.60
N VAL A 216 7.83 -17.62 -16.70
CA VAL A 216 7.63 -18.96 -16.19
C VAL A 216 6.23 -19.44 -16.60
N GLY A 217 6.14 -20.66 -17.08
CA GLY A 217 4.85 -21.27 -17.46
C GLY A 217 3.93 -21.43 -16.23
N LYS A 218 2.62 -21.41 -16.44
CA LYS A 218 1.66 -21.50 -15.31
C LYS A 218 1.71 -22.84 -14.59
N ASP A 219 2.12 -23.89 -15.31
CA ASP A 219 2.19 -25.28 -14.82
C ASP A 219 3.61 -25.68 -14.36
N GLU A 220 4.53 -24.72 -14.30
CA GLU A 220 5.89 -24.99 -13.83
C GLU A 220 5.91 -25.20 -12.31
N PRO A 221 6.83 -26.05 -11.81
CA PRO A 221 7.04 -26.23 -10.37
C PRO A 221 7.30 -24.91 -9.63
N PHE A 222 6.92 -24.88 -8.35
CA PHE A 222 7.11 -23.72 -7.50
C PHE A 222 8.58 -23.26 -7.42
N GLU A 223 9.52 -24.20 -7.44
CA GLU A 223 10.96 -23.94 -7.40
C GLU A 223 11.43 -23.14 -8.64
N VAL A 224 10.84 -23.38 -9.80
CA VAL A 224 11.15 -22.65 -11.04
C VAL A 224 10.63 -21.20 -10.95
N TRP A 225 9.48 -21.02 -10.33
CA TRP A 225 8.93 -19.70 -10.02
C TRP A 225 9.81 -18.95 -9.01
N LEU A 226 10.21 -19.63 -7.94
CA LEU A 226 11.05 -19.04 -6.90
C LEU A 226 12.42 -18.63 -7.44
N ASP A 227 13.00 -19.41 -8.30
CA ASP A 227 14.27 -19.12 -8.97
C ASP A 227 14.17 -17.86 -9.87
N ALA A 228 13.11 -17.77 -10.68
CA ALA A 228 12.86 -16.60 -11.50
C ALA A 228 12.64 -15.32 -10.68
N TYR A 229 11.91 -15.42 -9.56
CA TYR A 229 11.74 -14.30 -8.62
C TYR A 229 13.06 -13.92 -7.96
N SER A 230 13.85 -14.90 -7.55
CA SER A 230 15.16 -14.65 -6.93
C SER A 230 16.10 -13.88 -7.85
N GLU A 231 16.10 -14.22 -9.14
CA GLU A 231 16.86 -13.51 -10.17
C GLU A 231 16.37 -12.06 -10.31
N LEU A 232 15.05 -11.84 -10.38
CA LEU A 232 14.46 -10.50 -10.42
C LEU A 232 14.87 -9.65 -9.22
N LEU A 233 14.76 -10.19 -8.00
CA LEU A 233 15.05 -9.47 -6.76
C LEU A 233 16.54 -9.08 -6.67
N ARG A 234 17.45 -9.96 -7.09
CA ARG A 234 18.89 -9.66 -7.19
C ARG A 234 19.18 -8.56 -8.20
N ASN A 235 18.52 -8.60 -9.37
CA ASN A 235 18.67 -7.57 -10.39
C ASN A 235 18.21 -6.20 -9.89
N VAL A 236 17.08 -6.15 -9.17
CA VAL A 236 16.58 -4.92 -8.53
C VAL A 236 17.56 -4.42 -7.48
N ALA A 237 18.05 -5.28 -6.59
CA ALA A 237 19.02 -4.91 -5.54
C ALA A 237 20.33 -4.39 -6.13
N ALA A 238 20.81 -4.97 -7.22
CA ALA A 238 22.02 -4.51 -7.89
C ALA A 238 21.87 -3.08 -8.48
N LYS A 239 20.66 -2.71 -8.91
CA LYS A 239 20.37 -1.36 -9.42
C LYS A 239 20.13 -0.34 -8.31
N TYR A 240 19.63 -0.79 -7.15
CA TYR A 240 19.27 0.05 -6.02
C TYR A 240 20.00 -0.41 -4.74
N PRO A 241 21.31 -0.11 -4.60
CA PRO A 241 22.13 -0.61 -3.50
C PRO A 241 21.75 -0.03 -2.12
N ASN A 242 20.85 0.95 -2.07
CA ASN A 242 20.25 1.47 -0.83
C ASN A 242 19.21 0.52 -0.24
N LEU A 243 18.62 -0.37 -1.03
CA LEU A 243 17.63 -1.33 -0.56
C LEU A 243 18.27 -2.34 0.40
N LYS A 244 17.66 -2.50 1.56
CA LYS A 244 18.04 -3.51 2.56
C LYS A 244 17.19 -4.77 2.43
N LEU A 245 15.90 -4.58 2.10
CA LEU A 245 14.94 -5.66 1.96
C LEU A 245 14.07 -5.44 0.72
N ILE A 246 13.71 -6.54 0.06
CA ILE A 246 12.71 -6.53 -1.01
C ILE A 246 11.70 -7.64 -0.72
N GLY A 247 10.41 -7.30 -0.63
CA GLY A 247 9.33 -8.24 -0.36
C GLY A 247 8.40 -8.42 -1.54
N THR A 248 8.01 -9.64 -1.82
CA THR A 248 6.99 -9.93 -2.82
C THR A 248 6.05 -11.04 -2.35
N GLN A 249 4.78 -10.90 -2.70
CA GLN A 249 3.78 -11.92 -2.43
C GLN A 249 3.70 -12.87 -3.62
N LEU A 250 3.67 -14.15 -3.32
CA LEU A 250 3.48 -15.21 -4.29
C LEU A 250 2.00 -15.60 -4.29
N ARG A 251 1.24 -15.07 -5.25
CA ARG A 251 -0.19 -15.30 -5.33
C ARG A 251 -0.57 -15.92 -6.67
N ALA A 252 -1.18 -17.10 -6.62
CA ALA A 252 -1.83 -17.72 -7.77
C ALA A 252 -3.34 -17.76 -7.55
N ALA A 253 -4.11 -17.03 -8.38
CA ALA A 253 -5.57 -17.05 -8.32
C ALA A 253 -6.12 -18.32 -8.98
N LEU A 254 -6.87 -19.12 -8.24
CA LEU A 254 -7.57 -20.31 -8.72
C LEU A 254 -9.00 -19.94 -9.20
N SER A 255 -9.67 -19.04 -8.47
CA SER A 255 -10.98 -18.46 -8.81
C SER A 255 -11.08 -17.05 -8.25
N ALA A 256 -12.27 -16.43 -8.27
CA ALA A 256 -12.48 -15.13 -7.64
C ALA A 256 -12.32 -15.18 -6.11
N ASP A 257 -12.62 -16.31 -5.51
CA ASP A 257 -12.70 -16.55 -4.07
C ASP A 257 -11.68 -17.59 -3.54
N ARG A 258 -10.75 -18.09 -4.41
CA ARG A 258 -9.71 -19.06 -4.02
C ARG A 258 -8.36 -18.71 -4.60
N ILE A 259 -7.33 -18.81 -3.74
CA ILE A 259 -5.95 -18.50 -4.10
C ILE A 259 -4.97 -19.51 -3.49
N ASN A 260 -3.80 -19.64 -4.11
CA ASN A 260 -2.60 -20.07 -3.42
C ASN A 260 -1.85 -18.82 -2.95
N TRP A 261 -1.30 -18.87 -1.74
CA TRP A 261 -0.68 -17.72 -1.09
C TRP A 261 0.64 -18.08 -0.44
N GLY A 262 1.65 -17.28 -0.68
CA GLY A 262 2.97 -17.34 -0.06
C GLY A 262 3.63 -15.96 -0.14
N ALA A 263 4.84 -15.85 0.37
CA ALA A 263 5.63 -14.62 0.26
C ALA A 263 7.12 -14.93 0.34
N VAL A 264 7.91 -14.03 -0.23
CA VAL A 264 9.37 -14.01 -0.07
C VAL A 264 9.81 -12.65 0.47
N LEU A 265 10.89 -12.66 1.25
CA LEU A 265 11.61 -11.49 1.70
C LEU A 265 13.09 -11.71 1.36
N TYR A 266 13.63 -10.86 0.52
CA TYR A 266 15.01 -10.90 0.10
C TYR A 266 15.84 -9.96 0.97
N ASP A 267 16.86 -10.51 1.63
CA ASP A 267 17.90 -9.77 2.34
C ASP A 267 19.04 -9.44 1.38
N THR A 268 19.23 -8.16 1.10
CA THR A 268 20.25 -7.71 0.16
C THR A 268 21.67 -7.80 0.72
N ALA A 269 21.82 -7.76 2.05
CA ALA A 269 23.13 -7.80 2.70
C ALA A 269 23.71 -9.21 2.71
N GLU A 270 22.86 -10.23 2.88
CA GLU A 270 23.29 -11.65 2.92
C GLU A 270 23.05 -12.38 1.59
N ASP A 271 22.49 -11.72 0.57
CA ASP A 271 22.01 -12.33 -0.70
C ASP A 271 21.12 -13.56 -0.41
N ARG A 272 20.19 -13.43 0.51
CA ARG A 272 19.38 -14.53 1.01
C ARG A 272 17.90 -14.30 0.82
N ILE A 273 17.21 -15.34 0.34
CA ILE A 273 15.75 -15.40 0.26
C ILE A 273 15.21 -16.08 1.52
N HIS A 274 14.31 -15.40 2.23
CA HIS A 274 13.48 -15.94 3.29
C HIS A 274 12.10 -16.23 2.72
N LEU A 275 11.60 -17.45 2.90
CA LEU A 275 10.37 -17.93 2.30
C LEU A 275 9.31 -18.16 3.38
N ALA A 276 8.10 -17.62 3.18
CA ALA A 276 6.96 -17.97 4.00
C ALA A 276 6.36 -19.31 3.57
N ALA A 277 5.73 -19.99 4.52
CA ALA A 277 4.99 -21.22 4.23
C ALA A 277 3.90 -20.95 3.19
N VAL A 278 3.91 -21.72 2.10
CA VAL A 278 2.89 -21.64 1.05
C VAL A 278 1.60 -22.29 1.54
N ARG A 279 0.49 -21.61 1.36
CA ARG A 279 -0.86 -22.10 1.65
C ARG A 279 -1.62 -22.27 0.33
N GLU A 280 -2.14 -23.46 0.12
CA GLU A 280 -2.85 -23.79 -1.11
C GLU A 280 -4.35 -23.76 -0.91
N ASN A 281 -5.07 -23.39 -1.98
CA ASN A 281 -6.53 -23.43 -2.08
C ASN A 281 -7.26 -22.72 -0.94
N VAL A 282 -6.72 -21.56 -0.52
CA VAL A 282 -7.34 -20.75 0.54
C VAL A 282 -8.58 -20.04 0.01
N GLU A 283 -9.67 -20.12 0.75
CA GLU A 283 -10.88 -19.36 0.47
C GLU A 283 -10.72 -17.93 0.99
N ILE A 284 -11.04 -16.95 0.16
CA ILE A 284 -10.92 -15.54 0.50
C ILE A 284 -12.27 -14.83 0.39
N ALA A 285 -12.56 -13.97 1.37
CA ALA A 285 -13.74 -13.13 1.39
C ALA A 285 -13.54 -11.81 0.65
N ASP A 286 -12.31 -11.26 0.75
CA ASP A 286 -11.93 -10.00 0.13
C ASP A 286 -10.49 -10.04 -0.38
N ARG A 287 -10.24 -9.48 -1.56
CA ARG A 287 -8.90 -9.39 -2.15
C ARG A 287 -8.14 -8.13 -1.77
N THR A 288 -8.81 -7.19 -1.12
CA THR A 288 -8.26 -5.89 -0.78
C THR A 288 -7.34 -6.01 0.44
N GLY A 289 -6.26 -5.25 0.46
CA GLY A 289 -5.41 -5.12 1.64
C GLY A 289 -4.38 -6.23 1.86
N GLY A 290 -4.39 -7.34 1.10
CA GLY A 290 -3.40 -8.42 1.29
C GLY A 290 -1.94 -7.96 1.16
N GLY A 291 -1.67 -7.03 0.23
CA GLY A 291 -0.36 -6.38 0.06
C GLY A 291 0.01 -5.50 1.24
N ASP A 292 -0.90 -4.62 1.60
CA ASP A 292 -0.72 -3.68 2.70
C ASP A 292 -0.49 -4.43 4.03
N SER A 293 -1.25 -5.53 4.23
CA SER A 293 -1.12 -6.39 5.41
C SER A 293 0.17 -7.19 5.43
N PHE A 294 0.66 -7.63 4.27
CA PHE A 294 2.00 -8.21 4.19
C PHE A 294 3.07 -7.19 4.62
N ALA A 295 3.01 -5.97 4.09
CA ALA A 295 3.96 -4.91 4.45
C ALA A 295 3.88 -4.56 5.95
N SER A 296 2.67 -4.45 6.53
CA SER A 296 2.50 -4.17 7.96
C SER A 296 2.97 -5.33 8.84
N GLY A 297 2.74 -6.58 8.45
CA GLY A 297 3.22 -7.76 9.18
C GLY A 297 4.74 -7.84 9.24
N VAL A 298 5.41 -7.59 8.09
CA VAL A 298 6.89 -7.49 8.04
C VAL A 298 7.38 -6.34 8.93
N ALA A 299 6.80 -5.15 8.81
CA ALA A 299 7.18 -4.00 9.61
C ALA A 299 6.97 -4.25 11.12
N ALA A 300 5.86 -4.87 11.51
CA ALA A 300 5.57 -5.21 12.90
C ALA A 300 6.61 -6.17 13.50
N ALA A 301 6.97 -7.21 12.75
CA ALA A 301 7.97 -8.19 13.19
C ALA A 301 9.32 -7.52 13.42
N LEU A 302 9.79 -6.72 12.44
CA LEU A 302 11.07 -6.03 12.54
C LEU A 302 11.09 -4.97 13.65
N LEU A 303 10.02 -4.19 13.81
CA LEU A 303 9.87 -3.23 14.90
C LEU A 303 9.84 -3.87 16.28
N LYS A 304 9.45 -5.14 16.37
CA LYS A 304 9.49 -5.97 17.58
C LYS A 304 10.77 -6.80 17.72
N GLY A 305 11.78 -6.59 16.86
CA GLY A 305 13.09 -7.25 16.95
C GLY A 305 13.07 -8.73 16.57
N LYS A 306 12.14 -9.15 15.71
CA LYS A 306 12.08 -10.51 15.18
C LYS A 306 13.08 -10.71 14.06
N SER A 307 13.41 -11.97 13.76
CA SER A 307 14.25 -12.36 12.63
C SER A 307 13.58 -12.09 11.28
N LEU A 308 14.33 -12.11 10.17
CA LEU A 308 13.76 -11.99 8.83
C LEU A 308 12.92 -13.22 8.45
N GLU A 309 13.25 -14.41 8.96
CA GLU A 309 12.43 -15.61 8.86
C GLU A 309 11.05 -15.39 9.50
N ASP A 310 11.02 -14.86 10.71
CA ASP A 310 9.76 -14.51 11.39
C ASP A 310 9.02 -13.41 10.63
N ALA A 311 9.73 -12.39 10.15
CA ALA A 311 9.13 -11.25 9.49
C ALA A 311 8.37 -11.65 8.21
N VAL A 312 8.92 -12.53 7.37
CA VAL A 312 8.22 -13.02 6.19
C VAL A 312 7.00 -13.87 6.55
N GLN A 313 7.07 -14.67 7.63
CA GLN A 313 5.93 -15.45 8.14
C GLN A 313 4.82 -14.53 8.66
N TRP A 314 5.15 -13.50 9.45
CA TRP A 314 4.18 -12.54 9.96
C TRP A 314 3.51 -11.78 8.82
N GLY A 315 4.28 -11.33 7.83
CA GLY A 315 3.74 -10.68 6.64
C GLY A 315 2.77 -11.55 5.87
N ALA A 316 3.17 -12.80 5.56
CA ALA A 316 2.33 -13.74 4.82
C ALA A 316 1.08 -14.13 5.61
N ALA A 317 1.19 -14.38 6.91
CA ALA A 317 0.06 -14.73 7.77
C ALA A 317 -0.94 -13.57 7.89
N HIS A 318 -0.46 -12.34 8.14
CA HIS A 318 -1.34 -11.18 8.21
C HIS A 318 -2.03 -10.92 6.87
N GLY A 319 -1.28 -11.01 5.76
CA GLY A 319 -1.83 -10.82 4.42
C GLY A 319 -2.94 -11.81 4.05
N ILE A 320 -2.86 -13.07 4.49
CA ILE A 320 -3.92 -14.04 4.22
C ILE A 320 -5.10 -13.87 5.18
N CYS A 321 -4.87 -13.64 6.48
CA CYS A 321 -5.93 -13.44 7.45
C CYS A 321 -6.85 -12.28 7.07
N VAL A 322 -6.28 -11.17 6.57
CA VAL A 322 -7.08 -10.03 6.09
C VAL A 322 -7.94 -10.40 4.89
N GLN A 323 -7.45 -11.26 3.99
CA GLN A 323 -8.24 -11.70 2.83
C GLN A 323 -9.36 -12.70 3.19
N GLU A 324 -9.26 -13.40 4.32
CA GLU A 324 -10.31 -14.31 4.83
C GLU A 324 -11.44 -13.54 5.54
N THR A 325 -11.29 -12.25 5.79
CA THR A 325 -12.28 -11.38 6.44
C THR A 325 -12.79 -10.31 5.49
N PRO A 326 -14.08 -9.96 5.53
CA PRO A 326 -14.62 -8.85 4.77
C PRO A 326 -14.26 -7.52 5.44
N GLY A 327 -13.75 -6.54 4.64
CA GLY A 327 -13.48 -5.17 5.12
C GLY A 327 -12.06 -4.71 4.97
#